data_8f4c438d12119cbc34afffab00314334
#
_entry.id   8f4c438d12119cbc34afffab00314334
#
_cell.length_a   1.000
_cell.length_b   1.000
_cell.length_c   1.000
_cell.angle_alpha   90.00
_cell.angle_beta   90.00
_cell.angle_gamma   90.00
#
_symmetry.space_group_name_H-M   'P 1'
#
loop_
_entity.id
_entity.type
_entity.pdbx_description
1 polymer ?
#
loop_
_entity_poly.entity_id
_entity_poly.type
_entity_poly.pdbx_seq_one_letter_code
_entity_poly.pdbx_strand_id
1 'polypeptide(L)'
;MIVKNILSGKGDNVITINPTADVIAAVKLLAERGIGAVVVVGADHRIVGILSERDIVQALAEHGLAVLNEPISQVMTREVKTCSEDDTIGDLMGRMTTGRFRHLPVVQQGKLIGIVSIGDVVKSRVEEIDQEAKMLREYIQTS
;
A
#
# COMPACT_ATOMS: atom_id res chain seq x y z
N MET A 1 6.64 9.58 14.08
CA MET A 1 5.33 9.12 13.58
C MET A 1 5.36 7.63 13.27
N ILE A 2 4.23 6.99 13.44
CA ILE A 2 4.04 5.58 13.16
C ILE A 2 2.92 5.40 12.14
N VAL A 3 2.79 4.19 11.61
CA VAL A 3 1.79 3.84 10.57
C VAL A 3 0.37 4.20 11.01
N LYS A 4 0.04 4.02 12.28
CA LYS A 4 -1.26 4.37 12.84
C LYS A 4 -1.66 5.82 12.53
N ASN A 5 -0.71 6.75 12.53
CA ASN A 5 -0.96 8.15 12.22
C ASN A 5 -1.42 8.34 10.76
N ILE A 6 -0.85 7.57 9.83
CA ILE A 6 -1.26 7.59 8.42
C ILE A 6 -2.70 7.07 8.29
N LEU A 7 -3.00 5.94 8.92
CA LEU A 7 -4.33 5.31 8.83
C LEU A 7 -5.42 6.21 9.41
N SER A 8 -5.12 6.94 10.48
CA SER A 8 -6.06 7.89 11.08
C SER A 8 -6.49 8.98 10.10
N GLY A 9 -5.57 9.40 9.22
CA GLY A 9 -5.85 10.40 8.19
C GLY A 9 -6.54 9.83 6.95
N LYS A 10 -6.28 8.57 6.62
CA LYS A 10 -6.84 7.93 5.41
C LYS A 10 -8.23 7.35 5.59
N GLY A 11 -8.62 7.00 6.82
CA GLY A 11 -9.85 6.28 7.12
C GLY A 11 -9.65 4.76 7.12
N ASP A 12 -10.68 4.04 7.52
CA ASP A 12 -10.62 2.59 7.79
C ASP A 12 -11.01 1.71 6.60
N ASN A 13 -11.40 2.29 5.47
CA ASN A 13 -11.86 1.53 4.32
C ASN A 13 -10.69 0.97 3.52
N VAL A 14 -10.49 -0.34 3.64
CA VAL A 14 -9.51 -1.05 2.82
C VAL A 14 -10.24 -1.67 1.64
N ILE A 15 -9.80 -1.33 0.44
CA ILE A 15 -10.37 -1.89 -0.77
C ILE A 15 -9.68 -3.22 -1.05
N THR A 16 -10.47 -4.26 -1.20
CA THR A 16 -9.98 -5.61 -1.49
C THR A 16 -10.67 -6.18 -2.72
N ILE A 17 -10.08 -7.21 -3.29
CA ILE A 17 -10.66 -7.91 -4.44
C ILE A 17 -10.44 -9.41 -4.28
N ASN A 18 -11.34 -10.21 -4.87
CA ASN A 18 -11.27 -11.66 -4.82
C ASN A 18 -10.28 -12.18 -5.88
N PRO A 19 -9.46 -13.21 -5.57
CA PRO A 19 -8.49 -13.75 -6.52
C PRO A 19 -9.12 -14.37 -7.78
N THR A 20 -10.40 -14.74 -7.74
CA THR A 20 -11.10 -15.30 -8.90
C THR A 20 -11.67 -14.24 -9.85
N ALA A 21 -11.66 -12.96 -9.44
CA ALA A 21 -12.07 -11.86 -10.30
C ALA A 21 -11.10 -11.72 -11.48
N ASP A 22 -11.61 -11.24 -12.61
CA ASP A 22 -10.79 -11.01 -13.80
C ASP A 22 -9.88 -9.79 -13.62
N VAL A 23 -8.74 -9.80 -14.29
CA VAL A 23 -7.79 -8.68 -14.25
C VAL A 23 -8.47 -7.38 -14.68
N ILE A 24 -9.36 -7.42 -15.67
CA ILE A 24 -10.07 -6.21 -16.12
C ILE A 24 -10.92 -5.60 -15.00
N ALA A 25 -11.50 -6.41 -14.12
CA ALA A 25 -12.25 -5.91 -12.96
C ALA A 25 -11.34 -5.13 -12.02
N ALA A 26 -10.12 -5.61 -11.82
CA ALA A 26 -9.12 -4.91 -11.01
C ALA A 26 -8.70 -3.58 -11.66
N VAL A 27 -8.48 -3.58 -12.97
CA VAL A 27 -8.14 -2.36 -13.72
C VAL A 27 -9.19 -1.28 -13.50
N LYS A 28 -10.47 -1.65 -13.64
CA LYS A 28 -11.58 -0.72 -13.42
C LYS A 28 -11.64 -0.22 -11.98
N LEU A 29 -11.44 -1.11 -11.03
CA LEU A 29 -11.45 -0.77 -9.60
C LEU A 29 -10.35 0.22 -9.26
N LEU A 30 -9.13 -0.04 -9.71
CA LEU A 30 -7.99 0.86 -9.47
C LEU A 30 -8.25 2.25 -10.07
N ALA A 31 -8.78 2.30 -11.28
CA ALA A 31 -9.10 3.55 -11.97
C ALA A 31 -10.22 4.33 -11.26
N GLU A 32 -11.30 3.65 -10.89
CA GLU A 32 -12.45 4.27 -10.22
C GLU A 32 -12.08 4.83 -8.85
N ARG A 33 -11.21 4.14 -8.11
CA ARG A 33 -10.82 4.54 -6.77
C ARG A 33 -9.57 5.42 -6.75
N GLY A 34 -8.91 5.59 -7.90
CA GLY A 34 -7.68 6.40 -7.98
C GLY A 34 -6.55 5.84 -7.12
N ILE A 35 -6.41 4.53 -7.06
CA ILE A 35 -5.40 3.83 -6.26
C ILE A 35 -4.46 3.02 -7.16
N GLY A 36 -3.23 2.80 -6.67
CA GLY A 36 -2.20 2.09 -7.44
C GLY A 36 -2.05 0.61 -7.12
N ALA A 37 -2.74 0.12 -6.10
CA ALA A 37 -2.70 -1.28 -5.70
C ALA A 37 -3.93 -1.67 -4.91
N VAL A 38 -4.28 -2.95 -4.98
CA VAL A 38 -5.41 -3.52 -4.24
C VAL A 38 -4.96 -4.82 -3.59
N VAL A 39 -5.40 -5.04 -2.35
CA VAL A 39 -5.11 -6.28 -1.62
C VAL A 39 -6.06 -7.37 -2.10
N VAL A 40 -5.50 -8.52 -2.44
CA VAL A 40 -6.26 -9.70 -2.88
C VAL A 40 -6.53 -10.58 -1.69
N VAL A 41 -7.80 -10.80 -1.39
CA VAL A 41 -8.25 -11.52 -0.21
C VAL A 41 -9.05 -12.75 -0.64
N GLY A 42 -8.64 -13.91 -0.14
CA GLY A 42 -9.30 -15.18 -0.40
C GLY A 42 -10.30 -15.56 0.69
N ALA A 43 -10.52 -16.86 0.84
CA ALA A 43 -11.39 -17.40 1.87
C ALA A 43 -10.93 -16.97 3.27
N ASP A 44 -11.88 -16.81 4.19
CA ASP A 44 -11.64 -16.40 5.59
C ASP A 44 -10.94 -15.04 5.70
N HIS A 45 -11.11 -14.16 4.72
CA HIS A 45 -10.50 -12.83 4.67
C HIS A 45 -8.97 -12.86 4.78
N ARG A 46 -8.35 -13.94 4.30
CA ARG A 46 -6.90 -14.06 4.27
C ARG A 46 -6.32 -13.30 3.09
N ILE A 47 -5.23 -12.58 3.33
CA ILE A 47 -4.46 -11.95 2.26
C ILE A 47 -3.77 -13.07 1.47
N VAL A 48 -4.07 -13.17 0.19
CA VAL A 48 -3.44 -14.16 -0.69
C VAL A 48 -2.50 -13.53 -1.71
N GLY A 49 -2.58 -12.22 -1.87
CA GLY A 49 -1.72 -11.49 -2.78
C GLY A 49 -1.97 -9.99 -2.73
N ILE A 50 -1.21 -9.30 -3.54
CA ILE A 50 -1.41 -7.87 -3.82
C ILE A 50 -1.28 -7.67 -5.33
N LEU A 51 -2.13 -6.83 -5.89
CA LEU A 51 -2.11 -6.51 -7.31
C LEU A 51 -1.90 -5.02 -7.49
N SER A 52 -0.81 -4.65 -8.15
CA SER A 52 -0.46 -3.26 -8.43
C SER A 52 -0.62 -2.94 -9.90
N GLU A 53 -0.66 -1.64 -10.22
CA GLU A 53 -0.61 -1.17 -11.61
C GLU A 53 0.59 -1.74 -12.34
N ARG A 54 1.73 -1.84 -11.66
CA ARG A 54 2.97 -2.40 -12.21
C ARG A 54 2.79 -3.86 -12.62
N ASP A 55 2.14 -4.66 -11.78
CA ASP A 55 1.87 -6.07 -12.09
C ASP A 55 1.04 -6.20 -13.36
N ILE A 56 0.04 -5.33 -13.52
CA ILE A 56 -0.85 -5.33 -14.68
C ILE A 56 -0.08 -4.93 -15.95
N VAL A 57 0.69 -3.86 -15.87
CA VAL A 57 1.50 -3.39 -17.00
C VAL A 57 2.50 -4.47 -17.44
N GLN A 58 3.16 -5.10 -16.49
CA GLN A 58 4.11 -6.17 -16.78
C GLN A 58 3.43 -7.38 -17.44
N ALA A 59 2.28 -7.78 -16.90
CA ALA A 59 1.52 -8.90 -17.46
C ALA A 59 1.05 -8.60 -18.89
N LEU A 60 0.59 -7.38 -19.16
CA LEU A 60 0.20 -6.95 -20.50
C LEU A 60 1.38 -7.00 -21.48
N ALA A 61 2.54 -6.55 -21.03
CA ALA A 61 3.75 -6.57 -21.84
C ALA A 61 4.20 -7.99 -22.18
N GLU A 62 4.08 -8.91 -21.25
CA GLU A 62 4.52 -10.31 -21.40
C GLU A 62 3.51 -11.18 -22.17
N HIS A 63 2.21 -10.98 -21.93
CA HIS A 63 1.15 -11.89 -22.40
C HIS A 63 0.13 -11.25 -23.34
N GLY A 64 0.17 -9.94 -23.50
CA GLY A 64 -0.79 -9.21 -24.35
C GLY A 64 -2.17 -9.05 -23.71
N LEU A 65 -3.11 -8.56 -24.50
CA LEU A 65 -4.46 -8.20 -24.04
C LEU A 65 -5.26 -9.35 -23.45
N ALA A 66 -4.95 -10.58 -23.83
CA ALA A 66 -5.65 -11.76 -23.33
C ALA A 66 -5.59 -11.89 -21.81
N VAL A 67 -4.55 -11.32 -21.17
CA VAL A 67 -4.40 -11.38 -19.72
C VAL A 67 -5.52 -10.66 -18.98
N LEU A 68 -6.20 -9.72 -19.63
CA LEU A 68 -7.32 -8.98 -19.01
C LEU A 68 -8.50 -9.88 -18.65
N ASN A 69 -8.64 -11.02 -19.34
CA ASN A 69 -9.69 -11.99 -19.07
C ASN A 69 -9.25 -13.13 -18.16
N GLU A 70 -7.99 -13.11 -17.72
CA GLU A 70 -7.47 -14.09 -16.78
C GLU A 70 -7.81 -13.70 -15.34
N PRO A 71 -7.90 -14.68 -14.43
CA PRO A 71 -8.13 -14.37 -13.02
C PRO A 71 -6.94 -13.64 -12.41
N ILE A 72 -7.22 -12.77 -11.45
CA ILE A 72 -6.22 -11.99 -10.73
C ILE A 72 -5.13 -12.88 -10.12
N SER A 73 -5.50 -14.07 -9.68
CA SER A 73 -4.56 -15.04 -9.09
C SER A 73 -3.39 -15.39 -10.01
N GLN A 74 -3.54 -15.21 -11.32
CA GLN A 74 -2.48 -15.47 -12.29
C GLN A 74 -1.46 -14.33 -12.41
N VAL A 75 -1.83 -13.13 -11.98
CA VAL A 75 -1.04 -11.92 -12.18
C VAL A 75 -0.53 -11.31 -10.88
N MET A 76 -1.26 -11.50 -9.78
CA MET A 76 -0.93 -10.91 -8.48
C MET A 76 0.43 -11.35 -7.96
N THR A 77 1.01 -10.50 -7.11
CA THR A 77 2.20 -10.85 -6.33
C THR A 77 1.76 -11.63 -5.10
N ARG A 78 2.28 -12.85 -4.94
CA ARG A 78 1.89 -13.76 -3.85
C ARG A 78 2.67 -13.54 -2.57
N GLU A 79 3.93 -13.16 -2.68
CA GLU A 79 4.75 -12.80 -1.51
C GLU A 79 4.41 -11.40 -1.05
N VAL A 80 3.44 -11.30 -0.15
CA VAL A 80 2.97 -10.01 0.34
C VAL A 80 3.80 -9.61 1.55
N LYS A 81 4.51 -8.49 1.44
CA LYS A 81 5.15 -7.85 2.57
C LYS A 81 4.09 -7.03 3.29
N THR A 82 4.06 -7.11 4.60
CA THR A 82 3.09 -6.39 5.43
C THR A 82 3.82 -5.56 6.49
N CYS A 83 3.08 -4.66 7.11
CA CYS A 83 3.59 -3.88 8.23
C CYS A 83 2.55 -3.82 9.35
N SER A 84 2.97 -3.34 10.50
CA SER A 84 2.11 -3.14 11.66
C SER A 84 1.80 -1.65 11.82
N GLU A 85 0.68 -1.33 12.45
CA GLU A 85 0.34 0.06 12.77
C GLU A 85 1.34 0.73 13.73
N ASP A 86 2.13 -0.07 14.45
CA ASP A 86 3.16 0.42 15.37
C ASP A 86 4.52 0.65 14.70
N ASP A 87 4.68 0.24 13.45
CA ASP A 87 5.93 0.46 12.72
C ASP A 87 6.16 1.94 12.47
N THR A 88 7.41 2.37 12.53
CA THR A 88 7.77 3.77 12.30
C THR A 88 7.78 4.11 10.81
N ILE A 89 7.52 5.37 10.51
CA ILE A 89 7.57 5.87 9.13
C ILE A 89 8.98 5.71 8.54
N GLY A 90 10.00 5.98 9.35
CA GLY A 90 11.40 5.80 8.92
C GLY A 90 11.73 4.35 8.57
N ASP A 91 11.20 3.40 9.35
CA ASP A 91 11.39 1.98 9.08
C ASP A 91 10.71 1.57 7.76
N LEU A 92 9.48 2.02 7.53
CA LEU A 92 8.78 1.75 6.28
C LEU A 92 9.51 2.32 5.08
N MET A 93 10.03 3.53 5.20
CA MET A 93 10.80 4.17 4.14
C MET A 93 12.00 3.33 3.75
N GLY A 94 12.74 2.84 4.73
CA GLY A 94 13.88 1.95 4.51
C GLY A 94 13.50 0.66 3.83
N ARG A 95 12.41 0.02 4.28
CA ARG A 95 11.91 -1.23 3.72
C ARG A 95 11.46 -1.07 2.27
N MET A 96 10.73 0.00 1.99
CA MET A 96 10.24 0.31 0.64
C MET A 96 11.39 0.62 -0.33
N THR A 97 12.38 1.36 0.14
CA THR A 97 13.56 1.71 -0.65
C THR A 97 14.39 0.47 -1.00
N THR A 98 14.64 -0.39 -0.01
CA THR A 98 15.43 -1.61 -0.18
C THR A 98 14.69 -2.66 -0.99
N GLY A 99 13.40 -2.86 -0.70
CA GLY A 99 12.58 -3.89 -1.33
C GLY A 99 11.97 -3.49 -2.66
N ARG A 100 12.00 -2.20 -3.01
CA ARG A 100 11.43 -1.64 -4.24
C ARG A 100 9.93 -1.89 -4.41
N PHE A 101 9.21 -2.04 -3.32
CA PHE A 101 7.75 -2.10 -3.35
C PHE A 101 7.18 -0.76 -2.87
N ARG A 102 6.00 -0.42 -3.36
CA ARG A 102 5.38 0.90 -3.14
C ARG A 102 4.14 0.85 -2.27
N HIS A 103 3.70 -0.33 -1.89
CA HIS A 103 2.48 -0.52 -1.11
C HIS A 103 2.71 -1.59 -0.06
N LEU A 104 2.24 -1.35 1.15
CA LEU A 104 2.30 -2.31 2.26
C LEU A 104 0.92 -2.42 2.90
N PRO A 105 0.31 -3.60 2.86
CA PRO A 105 -0.85 -3.87 3.70
C PRO A 105 -0.47 -3.78 5.17
N VAL A 106 -1.36 -3.18 5.95
CA VAL A 106 -1.20 -3.05 7.40
C VAL A 106 -2.04 -4.13 8.07
N VAL A 107 -1.39 -4.93 8.91
CA VAL A 107 -2.03 -6.08 9.56
C VAL A 107 -1.94 -5.91 11.08
N GLN A 108 -3.04 -6.20 11.77
CA GLN A 108 -3.11 -6.22 13.22
C GLN A 108 -3.78 -7.52 13.65
N GLN A 109 -3.08 -8.32 14.47
CA GLN A 109 -3.59 -9.61 14.94
C GLN A 109 -4.10 -10.49 13.79
N GLY A 110 -3.36 -10.55 12.69
CA GLY A 110 -3.70 -11.34 11.51
C GLY A 110 -4.78 -10.74 10.61
N LYS A 111 -5.32 -9.58 10.94
CA LYS A 111 -6.38 -8.91 10.17
C LYS A 111 -5.85 -7.73 9.39
N LEU A 112 -6.29 -7.62 8.15
CA LEU A 112 -5.99 -6.46 7.31
C LEU A 112 -6.76 -5.24 7.84
N ILE A 113 -6.03 -4.19 8.24
CA ILE A 113 -6.64 -2.95 8.76
C ILE A 113 -6.41 -1.74 7.87
N GLY A 114 -5.54 -1.84 6.90
CA GLY A 114 -5.25 -0.72 6.01
C GLY A 114 -4.23 -1.07 4.96
N ILE A 115 -3.91 -0.09 4.14
CA ILE A 115 -2.81 -0.16 3.19
C ILE A 115 -2.12 1.20 3.17
N VAL A 116 -0.79 1.20 3.13
CA VAL A 116 0.00 2.43 3.01
C VAL A 116 0.82 2.39 1.73
N SER A 117 0.85 3.52 1.03
CA SER A 117 1.63 3.69 -0.19
C SER A 117 2.92 4.44 0.11
N ILE A 118 3.88 4.38 -0.84
CA ILE A 118 5.10 5.19 -0.74
C ILE A 118 4.77 6.69 -0.65
N GLY A 119 3.71 7.13 -1.35
CA GLY A 119 3.24 8.52 -1.27
C GLY A 119 2.80 8.91 0.14
N ASP A 120 2.05 8.02 0.82
CA ASP A 120 1.64 8.25 2.21
C ASP A 120 2.84 8.37 3.14
N VAL A 121 3.83 7.51 2.95
CA VAL A 121 5.04 7.47 3.79
C VAL A 121 5.89 8.73 3.57
N VAL A 122 6.09 9.13 2.32
CA VAL A 122 6.85 10.35 1.98
C VAL A 122 6.17 11.59 2.55
N LYS A 123 4.86 11.69 2.40
CA LYS A 123 4.08 12.82 2.95
C LYS A 123 4.25 12.91 4.47
N SER A 124 4.14 11.80 5.17
CA SER A 124 4.32 11.76 6.62
C SER A 124 5.73 12.13 7.03
N ARG A 125 6.74 11.70 6.28
CA ARG A 125 8.13 12.04 6.58
C ARG A 125 8.40 13.53 6.40
N VAL A 126 7.83 14.14 5.36
CA VAL A 126 7.93 15.59 5.16
C VAL A 126 7.28 16.35 6.31
N GLU A 127 6.10 15.93 6.76
CA GLU A 127 5.41 16.53 7.90
C GLU A 127 6.25 16.42 9.18
N GLU A 128 6.88 15.28 9.43
CA GLU A 128 7.80 15.09 10.56
C GLU A 128 8.95 16.09 10.55
N ILE A 129 9.60 16.21 9.40
CA ILE A 129 10.74 17.12 9.22
C ILE A 129 10.31 18.57 9.46
N ASP A 130 9.15 18.97 8.94
CA ASP A 130 8.59 20.31 9.15
C ASP A 130 8.34 20.59 10.63
N GLN A 131 7.77 19.64 11.35
CA GLN A 131 7.51 19.78 12.79
C GLN A 131 8.80 19.89 13.58
N GLU A 132 9.80 19.04 13.27
CA GLU A 132 11.12 19.10 13.89
C GLU A 132 11.79 20.46 13.65
N ALA A 133 11.72 20.97 12.43
CA ALA A 133 12.28 22.26 12.07
C ALA A 133 11.60 23.41 12.81
N LYS A 134 10.27 23.37 12.97
CA LYS A 134 9.51 24.36 13.75
C LYS A 134 9.90 24.32 15.22
N MET A 135 9.96 23.15 15.81
CA MET A 135 10.33 22.97 17.21
C MET A 135 11.76 23.49 17.47
N LEU A 136 12.67 23.23 16.56
CA LEU A 136 14.04 23.71 16.68
C LEU A 136 14.12 25.23 16.60
N ARG A 137 13.38 25.84 15.67
CA ARG A 137 13.30 27.32 15.54
C ARG A 137 12.72 27.97 16.79
N GLU A 138 11.65 27.42 17.34
CA GLU A 138 11.03 27.90 18.57
C GLU A 138 12.01 27.80 19.75
N TYR A 139 12.73 26.69 19.85
CA TYR A 139 13.75 26.52 20.88
C TYR A 139 14.86 27.56 20.78
N ILE A 140 15.34 27.86 19.58
CA ILE A 140 16.40 28.86 19.37
C ILE A 140 15.88 30.25 19.71
N GLN A 141 14.63 30.58 19.39
CA GLN A 141 14.03 31.89 19.66
C GLN A 141 13.76 32.14 21.14
N THR A 142 13.51 31.07 21.91
CA THR A 142 13.19 31.17 23.33
C THR A 142 14.41 31.07 24.26
N SER A 143 15.58 30.71 23.75
CA SER A 143 16.80 30.58 24.54
C SER A 143 17.65 31.91 24.63
#